data_b2c91fe70fdcbce4b1d139d495ef26c6
#
_entry.id   b2c91fe70fdcbce4b1d139d495ef26c6
#
_cell.length_a   1.000
_cell.length_b   1.000
_cell.length_c   1.000
_cell.angle_alpha   90.00
_cell.angle_beta   90.00
_cell.angle_gamma   90.00
#
_symmetry.space_group_name_H-M   'P 1'
#
loop_
_entity.id
_entity.type
_entity.pdbx_description
1 polymer ?
#
loop_
_entity_poly.entity_id
_entity_poly.type
_entity_poly.pdbx_seq_one_letter_code
_entity_poly.pdbx_strand_id
1 'polypeptide(L)'
;MSTRVPVLIVGGGPVGLLLAAELGWRGIECLLVECDAPEERAKYSRIMQIGVRTMEFLRRLGAVEAVKNWGFPPDFPFDNVFLTSLTGFEIARFEMYALGSIRPNPFSPEHQWHCPQFVFDPILQRLAASFPSVSLRYGCRLEAFEERASGVVATLVDEASGRREAIEADYLVGCDGYSSTVREGVGIAMEGEQFIDRSLNIEFRLPDLDRLHDKGKAGRYISVGPEGTWATTMAVDGKELWRILLYSKTEDVRGIDAQAIVRRLIGRDAPFTIAGVVAWSRRALNAEHFRRGRVFLAGDAAHSHPPNGGFGMNTGAADAADLGWKLAAVLQGWAPPALLDSYEIERRPVCQRAIDEAMRELSRLRDEVRYPAIDQPGAEGDRERRALGERLKAGFAGSRVWYRWGMHLGYIYDPSPIIVSDGTTLPPDDTYGYAPTARPGARAPHGVLSDGRSILDLFGRGFVLLRFDRRTAVDEILAAARARRVPLALEEIGDPAPAALYEAPLVLVRPDGHVVWRGATAPADPLALIDRVRGAGGTAA
;
A
#
# COMPACT_ATOMS: atom_id res chain seq x y z
N MET A 1 -20.32 0.07 -33.22
CA MET A 1 -18.87 -0.08 -33.28
C MET A 1 -18.42 -0.38 -31.86
N SER A 2 -17.63 -1.43 -31.62
CA SER A 2 -17.09 -1.72 -30.29
C SER A 2 -16.12 -0.58 -29.93
N THR A 3 -16.25 -0.08 -28.71
CA THR A 3 -15.30 0.92 -28.18
C THR A 3 -13.99 0.19 -27.83
N ARG A 4 -12.85 0.66 -28.36
CA ARG A 4 -11.54 0.10 -28.05
C ARG A 4 -10.77 1.06 -27.11
N VAL A 5 -10.13 0.52 -26.09
CA VAL A 5 -9.27 1.25 -25.15
C VAL A 5 -7.93 0.51 -24.96
N PRO A 6 -6.81 1.20 -24.78
CA PRO A 6 -5.54 0.54 -24.49
C PRO A 6 -5.58 -0.31 -23.22
N VAL A 7 -6.20 0.18 -22.14
CA VAL A 7 -6.29 -0.54 -20.86
C VAL A 7 -7.69 -0.46 -20.28
N LEU A 8 -8.27 -1.63 -19.99
CA LEU A 8 -9.49 -1.76 -19.18
C LEU A 8 -9.09 -2.15 -17.74
N ILE A 9 -9.50 -1.35 -16.77
CA ILE A 9 -9.30 -1.59 -15.34
C ILE A 9 -10.63 -1.98 -14.73
N VAL A 10 -10.69 -3.11 -14.04
CA VAL A 10 -11.90 -3.59 -13.35
C VAL A 10 -11.71 -3.43 -11.85
N GLY A 11 -12.56 -2.63 -11.21
CA GLY A 11 -12.52 -2.30 -9.79
C GLY A 11 -12.06 -0.88 -9.51
N GLY A 12 -12.96 -0.04 -8.99
CA GLY A 12 -12.76 1.37 -8.61
C GLY A 12 -12.29 1.56 -7.16
N GLY A 13 -11.63 0.56 -6.58
CA GLY A 13 -10.95 0.67 -5.30
C GLY A 13 -9.66 1.48 -5.39
N PRO A 14 -8.97 1.72 -4.25
CA PRO A 14 -7.75 2.52 -4.22
C PRO A 14 -6.69 2.08 -5.23
N VAL A 15 -6.53 0.77 -5.42
CA VAL A 15 -5.51 0.22 -6.34
C VAL A 15 -5.86 0.50 -7.80
N GLY A 16 -7.11 0.27 -8.20
CA GLY A 16 -7.55 0.57 -9.56
C GLY A 16 -7.51 2.06 -9.88
N LEU A 17 -7.94 2.92 -8.93
CA LEU A 17 -7.87 4.36 -9.08
C LEU A 17 -6.42 4.88 -9.16
N LEU A 18 -5.50 4.31 -8.37
CA LEU A 18 -4.07 4.62 -8.45
C LEU A 18 -3.47 4.18 -9.78
N LEU A 19 -3.84 3.00 -10.29
CA LEU A 19 -3.40 2.54 -11.61
C LEU A 19 -3.94 3.44 -12.73
N ALA A 20 -5.21 3.83 -12.65
CA ALA A 20 -5.80 4.77 -13.61
C ALA A 20 -5.08 6.12 -13.57
N ALA A 21 -4.75 6.63 -12.36
CA ALA A 21 -3.98 7.85 -12.22
C ALA A 21 -2.54 7.72 -12.75
N GLU A 22 -1.85 6.61 -12.51
CA GLU A 22 -0.50 6.34 -13.06
C GLU A 22 -0.50 6.29 -14.59
N LEU A 23 -1.50 5.64 -15.19
CA LEU A 23 -1.67 5.59 -16.65
C LEU A 23 -2.01 6.97 -17.21
N GLY A 24 -2.99 7.66 -16.59
CA GLY A 24 -3.40 9.00 -17.00
C GLY A 24 -2.28 10.02 -16.90
N TRP A 25 -1.49 9.99 -15.83
CA TRP A 25 -0.32 10.84 -15.66
C TRP A 25 0.74 10.63 -16.76
N ARG A 26 0.81 9.41 -17.32
CA ARG A 26 1.69 9.05 -18.45
C ARG A 26 1.05 9.29 -19.81
N GLY A 27 -0.20 9.77 -19.87
CA GLY A 27 -0.93 10.02 -21.11
C GLY A 27 -1.47 8.77 -21.79
N ILE A 28 -1.62 7.65 -21.06
CA ILE A 28 -2.22 6.43 -21.57
C ILE A 28 -3.72 6.48 -21.36
N GLU A 29 -4.47 6.24 -22.43
CA GLU A 29 -5.91 6.11 -22.36
C GLU A 29 -6.31 4.83 -21.61
N CYS A 30 -7.23 4.96 -20.65
CA CYS A 30 -7.79 3.83 -19.93
C CYS A 30 -9.26 4.05 -19.55
N LEU A 31 -9.98 2.94 -19.47
CA LEU A 31 -11.33 2.88 -18.91
C LEU A 31 -11.29 2.10 -17.60
N LEU A 32 -11.72 2.72 -16.51
CA LEU A 32 -11.97 2.04 -15.25
C LEU A 32 -13.47 1.82 -15.07
N VAL A 33 -13.86 0.58 -14.73
CA VAL A 33 -15.23 0.20 -14.42
C VAL A 33 -15.34 -0.25 -12.96
N GLU A 34 -16.44 0.15 -12.30
CA GLU A 34 -16.76 -0.19 -10.91
C GLU A 34 -18.25 -0.52 -10.81
N CYS A 35 -18.58 -1.64 -10.18
CA CYS A 35 -19.96 -2.10 -10.03
C CYS A 35 -20.77 -1.24 -9.06
N ASP A 36 -20.15 -0.78 -7.99
CA ASP A 36 -20.80 0.06 -7.01
C ASP A 36 -20.94 1.52 -7.50
N ALA A 37 -21.99 2.21 -7.05
CA ALA A 37 -22.08 3.65 -7.20
C ALA A 37 -21.08 4.35 -6.22
N PRO A 38 -20.62 5.57 -6.52
CA PRO A 38 -19.69 6.29 -5.63
C PRO A 38 -20.20 6.44 -4.18
N GLU A 39 -21.52 6.62 -4.02
CA GLU A 39 -22.17 6.79 -2.72
C GLU A 39 -22.18 5.48 -1.89
N GLU A 40 -22.24 4.34 -2.57
CA GLU A 40 -22.14 3.03 -1.90
C GLU A 40 -20.72 2.79 -1.40
N ARG A 41 -19.72 3.12 -2.20
CA ARG A 41 -18.31 3.01 -1.81
C ARG A 41 -17.95 3.91 -0.62
N ALA A 42 -18.56 5.08 -0.52
CA ALA A 42 -18.37 6.00 0.60
C ALA A 42 -18.80 5.41 1.97
N LYS A 43 -19.56 4.31 1.98
CA LYS A 43 -19.94 3.60 3.20
C LYS A 43 -18.83 2.68 3.74
N TYR A 44 -17.79 2.40 2.94
CA TYR A 44 -16.71 1.51 3.36
C TYR A 44 -15.59 2.28 4.05
N SER A 45 -15.18 1.78 5.20
CA SER A 45 -14.10 2.36 5.99
C SER A 45 -13.08 1.28 6.34
N ARG A 46 -12.46 0.67 5.32
CA ARG A 46 -11.50 -0.44 5.50
C ARG A 46 -10.09 0.06 5.77
N ILE A 47 -9.64 1.08 5.05
CA ILE A 47 -8.30 1.63 5.11
C ILE A 47 -8.31 2.82 6.07
N MET A 48 -7.24 2.99 6.83
CA MET A 48 -7.01 4.20 7.63
C MET A 48 -5.55 4.67 7.55
N GLN A 49 -4.61 3.78 7.24
CA GLN A 49 -3.20 4.10 7.21
C GLN A 49 -2.67 4.09 5.78
N ILE A 50 -2.20 5.23 5.32
CA ILE A 50 -1.49 5.38 4.06
C ILE A 50 0.00 5.31 4.38
N GLY A 51 0.67 4.28 3.89
CA GLY A 51 2.09 4.03 4.13
C GLY A 51 3.00 5.06 3.44
N VAL A 52 4.21 5.21 3.97
CA VAL A 52 5.17 6.19 3.45
C VAL A 52 5.46 6.03 1.96
N ARG A 53 5.58 4.79 1.45
CA ARG A 53 5.82 4.56 0.02
C ARG A 53 4.63 4.98 -0.84
N THR A 54 3.41 4.73 -0.37
CA THR A 54 2.19 5.20 -1.04
C THR A 54 2.12 6.73 -1.05
N MET A 55 2.52 7.40 0.05
CA MET A 55 2.60 8.86 0.10
C MET A 55 3.63 9.43 -0.90
N GLU A 56 4.74 8.73 -1.17
CA GLU A 56 5.70 9.11 -2.22
C GLU A 56 5.07 9.02 -3.63
N PHE A 57 4.26 7.98 -3.91
CA PHE A 57 3.53 7.89 -5.17
C PHE A 57 2.51 9.02 -5.31
N LEU A 58 1.78 9.32 -4.24
CA LEU A 58 0.82 10.43 -4.22
C LEU A 58 1.50 11.79 -4.37
N ARG A 59 2.71 11.98 -3.81
CA ARG A 59 3.52 13.17 -4.00
C ARG A 59 3.88 13.35 -5.48
N ARG A 60 4.37 12.31 -6.13
CA ARG A 60 4.69 12.32 -7.57
C ARG A 60 3.47 12.64 -8.43
N LEU A 61 2.29 12.14 -8.05
CA LEU A 61 1.03 12.38 -8.76
C LEU A 61 0.34 13.70 -8.37
N GLY A 62 0.89 14.45 -7.39
CA GLY A 62 0.34 15.75 -6.97
C GLY A 62 -0.84 15.67 -6.00
N ALA A 63 -1.11 14.51 -5.37
CA ALA A 63 -2.27 14.32 -4.50
C ALA A 63 -1.94 14.28 -3.00
N VAL A 64 -0.67 14.39 -2.61
CA VAL A 64 -0.24 14.25 -1.21
C VAL A 64 -0.88 15.28 -0.29
N GLU A 65 -1.01 16.54 -0.73
CA GLU A 65 -1.60 17.60 0.09
C GLU A 65 -3.10 17.40 0.33
N ALA A 66 -3.83 16.83 -0.63
CA ALA A 66 -5.24 16.47 -0.44
C ALA A 66 -5.41 15.39 0.63
N VAL A 67 -4.44 14.44 0.72
CA VAL A 67 -4.42 13.41 1.76
C VAL A 67 -4.01 13.99 3.11
N LYS A 68 -3.08 14.93 3.16
CA LYS A 68 -2.65 15.56 4.42
C LYS A 68 -3.72 16.48 5.02
N ASN A 69 -4.48 17.18 4.19
CA ASN A 69 -5.40 18.23 4.59
C ASN A 69 -6.88 17.83 4.58
N TRP A 70 -7.20 16.53 4.74
CA TRP A 70 -8.58 16.07 4.67
C TRP A 70 -9.47 16.44 5.88
N GLY A 71 -8.88 17.00 6.95
CA GLY A 71 -9.63 17.51 8.10
C GLY A 71 -9.47 16.70 9.38
N PHE A 72 -8.53 15.73 9.43
CA PHE A 72 -8.13 15.11 10.69
C PHE A 72 -7.36 16.12 11.56
N PRO A 73 -7.65 16.23 12.88
CA PRO A 73 -6.98 17.19 13.74
C PRO A 73 -5.45 16.95 13.78
N PRO A 74 -4.63 17.96 13.48
CA PRO A 74 -3.18 17.77 13.38
C PRO A 74 -2.51 17.53 14.73
N ASP A 75 -3.13 17.95 15.81
CA ASP A 75 -2.67 17.79 17.21
C ASP A 75 -3.16 16.49 17.86
N PHE A 76 -3.97 15.68 17.15
CA PHE A 76 -4.50 14.43 17.69
C PHE A 76 -3.37 13.42 17.89
N PRO A 77 -3.14 12.90 19.13
CA PRO A 77 -2.07 11.96 19.40
C PRO A 77 -2.39 10.56 18.86
N PHE A 78 -1.41 9.92 18.23
CA PHE A 78 -1.54 8.54 17.74
C PHE A 78 -1.09 7.49 18.75
N ASP A 79 -1.13 7.82 20.04
CA ASP A 79 -0.79 6.90 21.11
C ASP A 79 -1.52 5.57 20.99
N ASN A 80 -0.86 4.51 21.45
CA ASN A 80 -1.45 3.20 21.61
C ASN A 80 -1.56 2.92 23.11
N VAL A 81 -2.81 2.83 23.60
CA VAL A 81 -3.11 2.66 25.03
C VAL A 81 -3.72 1.28 25.24
N PHE A 82 -3.04 0.45 26.02
CA PHE A 82 -3.58 -0.81 26.51
C PHE A 82 -4.34 -0.55 27.81
N LEU A 83 -5.58 -1.04 27.87
CA LEU A 83 -6.49 -0.78 28.98
C LEU A 83 -7.50 -1.92 29.16
N THR A 84 -8.14 -1.97 30.31
CA THR A 84 -9.25 -2.94 30.54
C THR A 84 -10.56 -2.45 29.90
N SER A 85 -10.88 -1.18 30.09
CA SER A 85 -11.95 -0.42 29.42
C SER A 85 -11.59 1.06 29.47
N LEU A 86 -12.32 1.93 28.75
CA LEU A 86 -12.05 3.37 28.77
C LEU A 86 -12.13 3.97 30.19
N THR A 87 -13.10 3.54 30.98
CA THR A 87 -13.26 3.97 32.39
C THR A 87 -12.57 3.06 33.40
N GLY A 88 -11.96 1.96 32.95
CA GLY A 88 -11.22 1.00 33.77
C GLY A 88 -9.73 1.38 33.96
N PHE A 89 -8.86 0.41 34.00
CA PHE A 89 -7.44 0.58 34.31
C PHE A 89 -6.61 0.72 33.02
N GLU A 90 -5.69 1.68 32.99
CA GLU A 90 -4.61 1.71 32.00
C GLU A 90 -3.54 0.68 32.38
N ILE A 91 -3.03 -0.05 31.40
CA ILE A 91 -2.03 -1.11 31.55
C ILE A 91 -0.68 -0.62 31.04
N ALA A 92 -0.67 -0.04 29.84
CA ALA A 92 0.53 0.52 29.24
C ALA A 92 0.14 1.57 28.17
N ARG A 93 1.02 2.57 28.02
CA ARG A 93 0.92 3.59 26.97
C ARG A 93 2.21 3.62 26.15
N PHE A 94 2.04 3.72 24.84
CA PHE A 94 3.11 3.96 23.89
C PHE A 94 2.82 5.28 23.19
N GLU A 95 3.57 6.30 23.56
CA GLU A 95 3.40 7.65 23.01
C GLU A 95 3.83 7.68 21.54
N MET A 96 3.02 8.31 20.72
CA MET A 96 3.25 8.49 19.30
C MET A 96 3.07 9.97 18.94
N TYR A 97 3.72 10.39 17.87
CA TYR A 97 3.59 11.76 17.40
C TYR A 97 2.18 12.03 16.85
N ALA A 98 1.63 13.19 17.15
CA ALA A 98 0.51 13.74 16.39
C ALA A 98 0.97 14.09 14.96
N LEU A 99 0.06 14.04 13.97
CA LEU A 99 0.40 14.26 12.55
C LEU A 99 1.06 15.63 12.32
N GLY A 100 0.61 16.68 13.01
CA GLY A 100 1.16 18.03 12.89
C GLY A 100 2.51 18.24 13.59
N SER A 101 2.98 17.27 14.41
CA SER A 101 4.25 17.35 15.13
C SER A 101 5.30 16.31 14.67
N ILE A 102 5.03 15.64 13.54
CA ILE A 102 5.96 14.66 12.98
C ILE A 102 7.27 15.36 12.58
N ARG A 103 8.39 14.82 13.06
CA ARG A 103 9.72 15.31 12.67
C ARG A 103 10.03 14.91 11.23
N PRO A 104 10.89 15.67 10.51
CA PRO A 104 11.33 15.27 9.17
C PRO A 104 11.81 13.82 9.14
N ASN A 105 11.35 13.08 8.13
CA ASN A 105 11.74 11.69 7.93
C ASN A 105 13.11 11.64 7.22
N PRO A 106 14.14 11.02 7.81
CA PRO A 106 15.44 10.94 7.16
C PRO A 106 15.46 10.04 5.93
N PHE A 107 14.44 9.22 5.73
CA PHE A 107 14.39 8.21 4.68
C PHE A 107 13.41 8.54 3.53
N SER A 108 12.60 9.58 3.70
CA SER A 108 11.58 9.95 2.72
C SER A 108 11.18 11.43 2.88
N PRO A 109 10.80 12.15 1.83
CA PRO A 109 10.20 13.48 1.96
C PRO A 109 8.79 13.42 2.57
N GLU A 110 8.25 12.21 2.73
CA GLU A 110 6.90 11.96 3.23
C GLU A 110 6.92 11.09 4.49
N HIS A 111 5.78 11.09 5.19
CA HIS A 111 5.48 10.20 6.30
C HIS A 111 4.28 9.32 5.97
N GLN A 112 4.10 8.25 6.72
CA GLN A 112 2.79 7.60 6.75
C GLN A 112 1.72 8.57 7.23
N TRP A 113 0.50 8.44 6.71
CA TRP A 113 -0.58 9.34 7.04
C TRP A 113 -1.85 8.59 7.40
N HIS A 114 -2.74 9.25 8.17
CA HIS A 114 -4.05 8.73 8.50
C HIS A 114 -5.09 9.31 7.55
N CYS A 115 -5.74 8.46 6.77
CA CYS A 115 -6.81 8.85 5.87
C CYS A 115 -7.78 7.68 5.69
N PRO A 116 -9.00 7.76 6.22
CA PRO A 116 -9.97 6.68 6.09
C PRO A 116 -10.45 6.54 4.64
N GLN A 117 -10.84 5.33 4.27
CA GLN A 117 -11.16 4.98 2.88
C GLN A 117 -12.24 5.87 2.27
N PHE A 118 -13.29 6.22 3.03
CA PHE A 118 -14.38 7.09 2.56
C PHE A 118 -13.93 8.52 2.22
N VAL A 119 -12.71 8.92 2.66
CA VAL A 119 -12.04 10.17 2.26
C VAL A 119 -11.04 9.90 1.14
N PHE A 120 -10.29 8.80 1.25
CA PHE A 120 -9.20 8.47 0.35
C PHE A 120 -9.69 8.13 -1.05
N ASP A 121 -10.73 7.28 -1.18
CA ASP A 121 -11.31 6.91 -2.47
C ASP A 121 -11.77 8.14 -3.28
N PRO A 122 -12.53 9.12 -2.73
CA PRO A 122 -12.87 10.35 -3.43
C PRO A 122 -11.66 11.23 -3.84
N ILE A 123 -10.58 11.23 -3.05
CA ILE A 123 -9.34 11.94 -3.43
C ILE A 123 -8.73 11.28 -4.68
N LEU A 124 -8.61 9.96 -4.66
CA LEU A 124 -8.07 9.20 -5.80
C LEU A 124 -8.96 9.29 -7.03
N GLN A 125 -10.29 9.27 -6.85
CA GLN A 125 -11.26 9.44 -7.94
C GLN A 125 -11.07 10.80 -8.62
N ARG A 126 -10.98 11.90 -7.84
CA ARG A 126 -10.71 13.23 -8.41
C ARG A 126 -9.35 13.30 -9.09
N LEU A 127 -8.33 12.66 -8.53
CA LEU A 127 -7.00 12.57 -9.13
C LEU A 127 -7.06 11.85 -10.48
N ALA A 128 -7.64 10.65 -10.54
CA ALA A 128 -7.76 9.88 -11.77
C ALA A 128 -8.57 10.63 -12.83
N ALA A 129 -9.72 11.20 -12.45
CA ALA A 129 -10.58 11.99 -13.34
C ALA A 129 -9.94 13.31 -13.83
N SER A 130 -8.88 13.79 -13.16
CA SER A 130 -8.17 15.00 -13.61
C SER A 130 -7.34 14.80 -14.88
N PHE A 131 -7.07 13.55 -15.28
CA PHE A 131 -6.34 13.23 -16.49
C PHE A 131 -7.30 13.00 -17.64
N PRO A 132 -7.20 13.76 -18.76
CA PRO A 132 -8.13 13.65 -19.90
C PRO A 132 -8.17 12.27 -20.56
N SER A 133 -7.12 11.47 -20.39
CA SER A 133 -7.01 10.10 -20.94
C SER A 133 -7.67 9.04 -20.05
N VAL A 134 -8.26 9.42 -18.91
CA VAL A 134 -8.90 8.48 -17.97
C VAL A 134 -10.42 8.63 -18.04
N SER A 135 -11.10 7.52 -18.27
CA SER A 135 -12.55 7.41 -18.17
C SER A 135 -12.94 6.56 -16.97
N LEU A 136 -13.84 7.06 -16.11
CA LEU A 136 -14.35 6.33 -14.95
C LEU A 136 -15.84 6.03 -15.17
N ARG A 137 -16.25 4.78 -15.01
CA ARG A 137 -17.67 4.33 -15.09
C ARG A 137 -18.03 3.58 -13.82
N TYR A 138 -18.91 4.14 -13.05
CA TYR A 138 -19.52 3.54 -11.84
C TYR A 138 -20.88 2.92 -12.21
N GLY A 139 -21.37 1.99 -11.38
CA GLY A 139 -22.58 1.22 -11.69
C GLY A 139 -22.41 0.34 -12.94
N CYS A 140 -21.19 -0.08 -13.22
CA CYS A 140 -20.83 -0.84 -14.41
C CYS A 140 -19.97 -2.05 -14.02
N ARG A 141 -20.48 -3.25 -14.22
CA ARG A 141 -19.84 -4.50 -13.82
C ARG A 141 -19.28 -5.26 -15.03
N LEU A 142 -18.09 -5.84 -14.87
CA LEU A 142 -17.57 -6.86 -15.78
C LEU A 142 -18.38 -8.15 -15.58
N GLU A 143 -19.04 -8.63 -16.64
CA GLU A 143 -19.77 -9.90 -16.64
C GLU A 143 -18.89 -11.05 -17.11
N ALA A 144 -18.16 -10.86 -18.19
CA ALA A 144 -17.27 -11.86 -18.77
C ALA A 144 -16.22 -11.19 -19.67
N PHE A 145 -15.18 -11.92 -20.01
CA PHE A 145 -14.19 -11.48 -21.00
C PHE A 145 -13.58 -12.69 -21.73
N GLU A 146 -13.01 -12.41 -22.88
CA GLU A 146 -12.30 -13.38 -23.71
C GLU A 146 -10.99 -12.77 -24.19
N GLU A 147 -9.87 -13.45 -23.96
CA GLU A 147 -8.59 -13.06 -24.54
C GLU A 147 -8.49 -13.54 -26.00
N ARG A 148 -8.06 -12.64 -26.88
CA ARG A 148 -7.82 -12.88 -28.30
C ARG A 148 -6.40 -12.50 -28.68
N ALA A 149 -5.95 -12.92 -29.84
CA ALA A 149 -4.61 -12.58 -30.31
C ALA A 149 -4.36 -11.06 -30.37
N SER A 150 -5.40 -10.26 -30.67
CA SER A 150 -5.32 -8.80 -30.82
C SER A 150 -5.62 -8.01 -29.54
N GLY A 151 -6.04 -8.65 -28.43
CA GLY A 151 -6.45 -7.98 -27.21
C GLY A 151 -7.43 -8.81 -26.38
N VAL A 152 -8.19 -8.15 -25.54
CA VAL A 152 -9.25 -8.72 -24.70
C VAL A 152 -10.58 -8.09 -25.10
N VAL A 153 -11.63 -8.92 -25.23
CA VAL A 153 -13.00 -8.45 -25.40
C VAL A 153 -13.76 -8.67 -24.12
N ALA A 154 -14.19 -7.60 -23.48
CA ALA A 154 -14.91 -7.61 -22.22
C ALA A 154 -16.40 -7.29 -22.45
N THR A 155 -17.29 -8.02 -21.79
CA THR A 155 -18.72 -7.72 -21.72
C THR A 155 -19.00 -6.98 -20.41
N LEU A 156 -19.43 -5.74 -20.52
CA LEU A 156 -19.81 -4.90 -19.40
C LEU A 156 -21.33 -4.82 -19.27
N VAL A 157 -21.83 -4.75 -18.05
CA VAL A 157 -23.25 -4.60 -17.72
C VAL A 157 -23.44 -3.32 -16.93
N ASP A 158 -24.31 -2.45 -17.40
CA ASP A 158 -24.82 -1.32 -16.66
C ASP A 158 -25.82 -1.82 -15.61
N GLU A 159 -25.52 -1.64 -14.33
CA GLU A 159 -26.28 -2.20 -13.22
C GLU A 159 -27.71 -1.60 -13.10
N ALA A 160 -27.90 -0.36 -13.54
CA ALA A 160 -29.20 0.29 -13.45
C ALA A 160 -30.17 -0.16 -14.56
N SER A 161 -29.65 -0.34 -15.77
CA SER A 161 -30.47 -0.67 -16.95
C SER A 161 -30.42 -2.14 -17.37
N GLY A 162 -29.41 -2.90 -16.90
CA GLY A 162 -29.12 -4.25 -17.38
C GLY A 162 -28.55 -4.30 -18.79
N ARG A 163 -28.26 -3.16 -19.41
CA ARG A 163 -27.72 -3.08 -20.77
C ARG A 163 -26.32 -3.64 -20.84
N ARG A 164 -26.07 -4.52 -21.79
CA ARG A 164 -24.74 -5.08 -22.08
C ARG A 164 -24.07 -4.34 -23.22
N GLU A 165 -22.76 -4.13 -23.07
CA GLU A 165 -21.92 -3.64 -24.16
C GLU A 165 -20.59 -4.40 -24.20
N ALA A 166 -20.01 -4.51 -25.40
CA ALA A 166 -18.69 -5.10 -25.59
C ALA A 166 -17.64 -4.00 -25.71
N ILE A 167 -16.55 -4.13 -24.92
CA ILE A 167 -15.39 -3.26 -24.96
C ILE A 167 -14.18 -4.09 -25.39
N GLU A 168 -13.41 -3.60 -26.35
CA GLU A 168 -12.12 -4.17 -26.72
C GLU A 168 -10.99 -3.45 -25.95
N ALA A 169 -10.02 -4.20 -25.42
CA ALA A 169 -8.85 -3.62 -24.75
C ALA A 169 -7.57 -4.32 -25.20
N ASP A 170 -6.45 -3.59 -25.22
CA ASP A 170 -5.15 -4.23 -25.44
C ASP A 170 -4.73 -5.04 -24.21
N TYR A 171 -5.06 -4.53 -23.02
CA TYR A 171 -4.81 -5.17 -21.72
C TYR A 171 -6.00 -5.01 -20.79
N LEU A 172 -6.25 -6.05 -19.95
CA LEU A 172 -7.22 -6.06 -18.86
C LEU A 172 -6.50 -6.16 -17.53
N VAL A 173 -6.85 -5.31 -16.55
CA VAL A 173 -6.28 -5.37 -15.20
C VAL A 173 -7.40 -5.54 -14.17
N GLY A 174 -7.39 -6.67 -13.45
CA GLY A 174 -8.26 -6.95 -12.31
C GLY A 174 -7.73 -6.27 -11.04
N CYS A 175 -8.47 -5.25 -10.59
CA CYS A 175 -8.34 -4.58 -9.30
C CYS A 175 -9.63 -4.76 -8.48
N ASP A 176 -10.38 -5.83 -8.75
CA ASP A 176 -11.75 -6.10 -8.35
C ASP A 176 -11.85 -6.87 -7.01
N GLY A 177 -10.78 -6.84 -6.24
CA GLY A 177 -10.76 -7.31 -4.88
C GLY A 177 -10.66 -8.83 -4.75
N TYR A 178 -10.87 -9.33 -3.52
CA TYR A 178 -10.66 -10.74 -3.21
C TYR A 178 -11.55 -11.69 -4.05
N SER A 179 -12.82 -11.32 -4.28
CA SER A 179 -13.76 -12.12 -5.10
C SER A 179 -13.64 -11.73 -6.57
N SER A 180 -12.42 -11.63 -7.08
CA SER A 180 -12.09 -11.13 -8.40
C SER A 180 -12.68 -11.99 -9.51
N THR A 181 -13.61 -11.43 -10.27
CA THR A 181 -14.14 -12.00 -11.52
C THR A 181 -13.04 -12.15 -12.56
N VAL A 182 -12.08 -11.22 -12.59
CA VAL A 182 -10.95 -11.27 -13.51
C VAL A 182 -10.04 -12.46 -13.21
N ARG A 183 -9.64 -12.64 -11.93
CA ARG A 183 -8.79 -13.78 -11.52
C ARG A 183 -9.47 -15.12 -11.83
N GLU A 184 -10.74 -15.25 -11.46
CA GLU A 184 -11.51 -16.48 -11.71
C GLU A 184 -11.65 -16.75 -13.20
N GLY A 185 -11.90 -15.70 -13.98
CA GLY A 185 -12.05 -15.80 -15.44
C GLY A 185 -10.79 -16.29 -16.17
N VAL A 186 -9.59 -16.02 -15.64
CA VAL A 186 -8.33 -16.56 -16.18
C VAL A 186 -7.90 -17.87 -15.52
N GLY A 187 -8.64 -18.36 -14.51
CA GLY A 187 -8.35 -19.61 -13.82
C GLY A 187 -7.06 -19.56 -12.99
N ILE A 188 -6.71 -18.42 -12.40
CA ILE A 188 -5.58 -18.29 -11.49
C ILE A 188 -6.05 -18.61 -10.07
N ALA A 189 -5.38 -19.59 -9.42
CA ALA A 189 -5.67 -19.97 -8.06
C ALA A 189 -5.01 -19.04 -7.03
N MET A 190 -5.56 -19.02 -5.81
CA MET A 190 -4.96 -18.38 -4.66
C MET A 190 -4.29 -19.43 -3.76
N GLU A 191 -3.03 -19.21 -3.41
CA GLU A 191 -2.24 -20.04 -2.51
C GLU A 191 -2.21 -19.44 -1.09
N GLY A 192 -2.22 -20.29 -0.06
CA GLY A 192 -2.12 -19.89 1.34
C GLY A 192 -3.37 -20.19 2.18
N GLU A 193 -3.55 -19.46 3.28
CA GLU A 193 -4.65 -19.70 4.22
C GLU A 193 -5.94 -19.00 3.78
N GLN A 194 -6.88 -19.77 3.24
CA GLN A 194 -8.19 -19.30 2.76
C GLN A 194 -9.06 -18.72 3.89
N PHE A 195 -8.91 -19.23 5.09
CA PHE A 195 -9.66 -18.79 6.26
C PHE A 195 -8.80 -18.89 7.52
N ILE A 196 -8.57 -17.79 8.19
CA ILE A 196 -7.85 -17.72 9.46
C ILE A 196 -8.84 -17.60 10.61
N ASP A 197 -9.70 -16.60 10.54
CA ASP A 197 -10.81 -16.34 11.48
C ASP A 197 -11.77 -15.29 10.92
N ARG A 198 -12.79 -14.96 11.71
CA ARG A 198 -13.69 -13.83 11.46
C ARG A 198 -13.41 -12.68 12.40
N SER A 199 -13.54 -11.48 11.86
CA SER A 199 -13.48 -10.23 12.60
C SER A 199 -14.74 -9.41 12.35
N LEU A 200 -15.08 -8.60 13.33
CA LEU A 200 -16.19 -7.67 13.23
C LEU A 200 -15.66 -6.25 13.39
N ASN A 201 -15.93 -5.40 12.42
CA ASN A 201 -15.76 -3.96 12.55
C ASN A 201 -17.07 -3.37 13.02
N ILE A 202 -17.05 -2.66 14.15
CA ILE A 202 -18.17 -1.88 14.66
C ILE A 202 -17.78 -0.42 14.59
N GLU A 203 -18.46 0.36 13.78
CA GLU A 203 -18.31 1.81 13.74
C GLU A 203 -19.38 2.44 14.61
N PHE A 204 -18.99 3.38 15.46
CA PHE A 204 -19.88 4.09 16.36
C PHE A 204 -19.48 5.53 16.50
N ARG A 205 -20.47 6.40 16.77
CA ARG A 205 -20.26 7.79 17.08
C ARG A 205 -20.38 7.99 18.59
N LEU A 206 -19.36 8.62 19.13
CA LEU A 206 -19.28 8.98 20.53
C LEU A 206 -18.56 10.33 20.62
N PRO A 207 -19.29 11.43 20.64
CA PRO A 207 -18.70 12.77 20.87
C PRO A 207 -18.01 12.82 22.23
N ASP A 208 -16.91 13.58 22.29
CA ASP A 208 -16.18 13.82 23.54
C ASP A 208 -15.78 12.53 24.30
N LEU A 209 -15.42 11.46 23.58
CA LEU A 209 -14.98 10.19 24.20
C LEU A 209 -13.90 10.44 25.26
N ASP A 210 -12.96 11.34 25.01
CA ASP A 210 -11.86 11.72 25.90
C ASP A 210 -12.33 12.36 27.22
N ARG A 211 -13.57 12.86 27.30
CA ARG A 211 -14.17 13.37 28.54
C ARG A 211 -14.81 12.29 29.40
N LEU A 212 -14.99 11.11 28.87
CA LEU A 212 -15.57 9.98 29.62
C LEU A 212 -14.57 9.31 30.56
N HIS A 213 -13.29 9.57 30.37
CA HIS A 213 -12.21 8.91 31.11
C HIS A 213 -11.02 9.86 31.33
N ASP A 214 -10.10 9.45 32.19
CA ASP A 214 -8.91 10.20 32.62
C ASP A 214 -7.64 9.88 31.78
N LYS A 215 -7.74 9.04 30.75
CA LYS A 215 -6.59 8.55 29.98
C LYS A 215 -6.19 9.46 28.81
N GLY A 216 -6.93 10.54 28.55
CA GLY A 216 -6.66 11.45 27.45
C GLY A 216 -6.89 10.82 26.06
N LYS A 217 -6.65 11.62 25.02
CA LYS A 217 -6.80 11.17 23.63
C LYS A 217 -5.75 10.15 23.24
N ALA A 218 -6.14 9.19 22.41
CA ALA A 218 -5.24 8.24 21.79
C ALA A 218 -5.75 7.78 20.43
N GLY A 219 -4.86 7.52 19.51
CA GLY A 219 -5.21 6.97 18.19
C GLY A 219 -5.77 5.57 18.26
N ARG A 220 -5.32 4.79 19.28
CA ARG A 220 -5.79 3.42 19.51
C ARG A 220 -5.92 3.10 20.98
N TYR A 221 -7.03 2.45 21.33
CA TYR A 221 -7.24 1.82 22.62
C TYR A 221 -7.33 0.30 22.40
N ILE A 222 -6.40 -0.45 22.98
CA ILE A 222 -6.33 -1.91 22.91
C ILE A 222 -6.92 -2.48 24.19
N SER A 223 -8.08 -3.11 24.06
CA SER A 223 -8.83 -3.61 25.21
C SER A 223 -8.40 -5.03 25.59
N VAL A 224 -8.01 -5.20 26.84
CA VAL A 224 -7.59 -6.47 27.44
C VAL A 224 -8.56 -6.85 28.55
N GLY A 225 -9.06 -8.07 28.48
CA GLY A 225 -9.91 -8.67 29.51
C GLY A 225 -9.29 -9.93 30.11
N PRO A 226 -10.02 -10.64 30.97
CA PRO A 226 -9.58 -11.91 31.54
C PRO A 226 -9.20 -12.96 30.48
N GLU A 227 -9.81 -12.88 29.31
CA GLU A 227 -9.57 -13.73 28.15
C GLU A 227 -8.38 -13.31 27.27
N GLY A 228 -7.69 -12.21 27.61
CA GLY A 228 -6.64 -11.57 26.82
C GLY A 228 -7.15 -10.38 26.02
N THR A 229 -6.42 -10.00 24.94
CA THR A 229 -6.83 -8.91 24.05
C THR A 229 -8.06 -9.29 23.25
N TRP A 230 -9.16 -8.53 23.40
CA TRP A 230 -10.42 -8.82 22.74
C TRP A 230 -10.84 -7.80 21.68
N ALA A 231 -10.34 -6.56 21.74
CA ALA A 231 -10.65 -5.53 20.75
C ALA A 231 -9.53 -4.50 20.60
N THR A 232 -9.49 -3.87 19.43
CA THR A 232 -8.76 -2.62 19.21
C THR A 232 -9.74 -1.56 18.73
N THR A 233 -9.81 -0.45 19.44
CA THR A 233 -10.62 0.73 19.07
C THR A 233 -9.71 1.79 18.47
N MET A 234 -10.11 2.37 17.35
CA MET A 234 -9.32 3.34 16.59
C MET A 234 -10.13 4.60 16.32
N ALA A 235 -9.48 5.76 16.47
CA ALA A 235 -10.04 7.02 16.00
C ALA A 235 -10.12 7.01 14.47
N VAL A 236 -11.29 7.31 13.91
CA VAL A 236 -11.49 7.37 12.45
C VAL A 236 -11.37 8.79 11.93
N ASP A 237 -12.08 9.76 12.53
CA ASP A 237 -12.08 11.17 12.12
C ASP A 237 -11.39 12.09 13.12
N GLY A 238 -10.92 11.55 14.25
CA GLY A 238 -10.31 12.32 15.33
C GLY A 238 -11.28 13.19 16.11
N LYS A 239 -12.60 13.02 15.92
CA LYS A 239 -13.67 13.80 16.55
C LYS A 239 -14.65 12.92 17.28
N GLU A 240 -15.53 12.26 16.56
CA GLU A 240 -16.61 11.45 17.14
C GLU A 240 -16.75 10.05 16.56
N LEU A 241 -16.16 9.79 15.38
CA LEU A 241 -16.28 8.49 14.72
C LEU A 241 -15.15 7.58 15.14
N TRP A 242 -15.52 6.44 15.70
CA TRP A 242 -14.63 5.42 16.22
C TRP A 242 -14.93 4.07 15.58
N ARG A 243 -13.90 3.22 15.46
CA ARG A 243 -14.05 1.85 14.98
C ARG A 243 -13.48 0.87 15.98
N ILE A 244 -14.26 -0.12 16.36
CA ILE A 244 -13.80 -1.31 17.06
C ILE A 244 -13.48 -2.40 16.03
N LEU A 245 -12.28 -2.95 16.10
CA LEU A 245 -11.93 -4.23 15.51
C LEU A 245 -12.05 -5.28 16.61
N LEU A 246 -13.11 -6.10 16.57
CA LEU A 246 -13.33 -7.17 17.50
C LEU A 246 -12.59 -8.42 17.05
N TYR A 247 -11.84 -9.04 17.96
CA TYR A 247 -11.17 -10.31 17.73
C TYR A 247 -12.12 -11.45 18.17
N SER A 248 -12.78 -12.10 17.20
CA SER A 248 -13.69 -13.21 17.50
C SER A 248 -13.01 -14.55 17.24
N LYS A 249 -13.12 -15.47 18.20
CA LYS A 249 -12.69 -16.86 18.04
C LYS A 249 -13.81 -17.74 17.45
N THR A 250 -15.03 -17.21 17.29
CA THR A 250 -16.17 -17.94 16.74
C THR A 250 -16.34 -17.67 15.25
N GLU A 251 -16.69 -18.69 14.49
CA GLU A 251 -17.00 -18.56 13.07
C GLU A 251 -18.29 -17.78 12.81
N ASP A 252 -19.25 -17.86 13.73
CA ASP A 252 -20.52 -17.15 13.64
C ASP A 252 -20.48 -15.82 14.39
N VAL A 253 -20.35 -14.73 13.66
CA VAL A 253 -20.42 -13.35 14.19
C VAL A 253 -21.82 -12.75 14.03
N ARG A 254 -22.78 -13.50 13.45
CA ARG A 254 -24.18 -13.08 13.34
C ARG A 254 -24.85 -13.21 14.71
N GLY A 255 -25.28 -12.18 15.30
CA GLY A 255 -25.89 -12.18 16.63
C GLY A 255 -25.00 -11.59 17.72
N ILE A 256 -23.80 -11.13 17.36
CA ILE A 256 -23.01 -10.31 18.28
C ILE A 256 -23.73 -8.98 18.49
N ASP A 257 -24.06 -8.68 19.75
CA ASP A 257 -24.66 -7.41 20.14
C ASP A 257 -23.59 -6.29 20.11
N ALA A 258 -23.58 -5.52 19.01
CA ALA A 258 -22.67 -4.40 18.84
C ALA A 258 -22.84 -3.34 19.97
N GLN A 259 -24.05 -3.15 20.47
CA GLN A 259 -24.32 -2.23 21.58
C GLN A 259 -23.63 -2.72 22.87
N ALA A 260 -23.74 -4.01 23.17
CA ALA A 260 -23.08 -4.61 24.33
C ALA A 260 -21.56 -4.50 24.24
N ILE A 261 -20.98 -4.68 23.04
CA ILE A 261 -19.54 -4.53 22.81
C ILE A 261 -19.08 -3.10 23.07
N VAL A 262 -19.80 -2.08 22.55
CA VAL A 262 -19.45 -0.68 22.80
C VAL A 262 -19.61 -0.33 24.28
N ARG A 263 -20.67 -0.80 24.97
CA ARG A 263 -20.82 -0.60 26.42
C ARG A 263 -19.66 -1.24 27.21
N ARG A 264 -19.24 -2.45 26.83
CA ARG A 264 -18.08 -3.11 27.44
C ARG A 264 -16.80 -2.30 27.24
N LEU A 265 -16.57 -1.76 26.05
CA LEU A 265 -15.42 -0.90 25.76
C LEU A 265 -15.43 0.35 26.66
N ILE A 266 -16.57 1.01 26.78
CA ILE A 266 -16.70 2.24 27.58
C ILE A 266 -16.54 1.92 29.06
N GLY A 267 -17.13 0.82 29.56
CA GLY A 267 -17.08 0.38 30.97
C GLY A 267 -18.08 1.08 31.88
N ARG A 268 -18.94 1.94 31.34
CA ARG A 268 -20.09 2.56 32.02
C ARG A 268 -21.18 2.93 31.01
N ASP A 269 -22.32 3.34 31.49
CA ASP A 269 -23.38 3.85 30.63
C ASP A 269 -23.02 5.23 30.06
N ALA A 270 -23.13 5.37 28.74
CA ALA A 270 -22.89 6.61 28.01
C ALA A 270 -23.68 6.60 26.69
N PRO A 271 -24.14 7.75 26.20
CA PRO A 271 -24.86 7.83 24.93
C PRO A 271 -23.90 7.65 23.75
N PHE A 272 -24.22 6.71 22.84
CA PHE A 272 -23.53 6.54 21.58
C PHE A 272 -24.49 6.03 20.51
N THR A 273 -24.11 6.13 19.23
CA THR A 273 -24.88 5.56 18.11
C THR A 273 -24.00 4.63 17.28
N ILE A 274 -24.54 3.45 16.92
CA ILE A 274 -23.88 2.54 15.98
C ILE A 274 -24.03 3.13 14.58
N ALA A 275 -22.92 3.36 13.90
CA ALA A 275 -22.86 3.86 12.54
C ALA A 275 -22.82 2.72 11.50
N GLY A 276 -22.21 1.58 11.85
CA GLY A 276 -22.14 0.43 10.97
C GLY A 276 -21.56 -0.80 11.66
N VAL A 277 -21.90 -1.97 11.13
CA VAL A 277 -21.36 -3.26 11.58
C VAL A 277 -21.01 -4.09 10.35
N VAL A 278 -19.75 -4.47 10.20
CA VAL A 278 -19.28 -5.24 9.04
C VAL A 278 -18.48 -6.44 9.50
N ALA A 279 -18.98 -7.63 9.17
CA ALA A 279 -18.25 -8.88 9.35
C ALA A 279 -17.35 -9.16 8.14
N TRP A 280 -16.16 -9.66 8.39
CA TRP A 280 -15.21 -10.05 7.34
C TRP A 280 -14.29 -11.17 7.81
N SER A 281 -13.76 -11.92 6.84
CA SER A 281 -12.86 -13.04 7.11
C SER A 281 -11.42 -12.61 6.87
N ARG A 282 -10.53 -12.95 7.80
CA ARG A 282 -9.09 -12.82 7.58
C ARG A 282 -8.59 -13.96 6.73
N ARG A 283 -7.72 -13.61 5.82
CA ARG A 283 -7.07 -14.51 4.88
C ARG A 283 -5.60 -14.13 4.74
N ALA A 284 -4.79 -15.08 4.32
CA ALA A 284 -3.38 -14.86 4.00
C ALA A 284 -3.10 -15.57 2.67
N LEU A 285 -3.30 -14.88 1.57
CA LEU A 285 -3.36 -15.48 0.23
C LEU A 285 -2.54 -14.67 -0.76
N ASN A 286 -1.81 -15.38 -1.62
CA ASN A 286 -1.10 -14.86 -2.76
C ASN A 286 -1.55 -15.61 -4.02
N ALA A 287 -1.80 -14.92 -5.12
CA ALA A 287 -2.16 -15.58 -6.37
C ALA A 287 -0.96 -16.38 -6.91
N GLU A 288 -1.23 -17.55 -7.49
CA GLU A 288 -0.23 -18.40 -8.14
C GLU A 288 0.51 -17.63 -9.23
N HIS A 289 -0.24 -16.79 -9.98
CA HIS A 289 0.26 -15.89 -11.00
C HIS A 289 -0.39 -14.51 -10.88
N PHE A 290 0.35 -13.47 -11.25
CA PHE A 290 -0.17 -12.08 -11.33
C PHE A 290 -0.52 -11.68 -12.76
N ARG A 291 -0.26 -12.58 -13.72
CA ARG A 291 -0.51 -12.38 -15.14
C ARG A 291 -0.88 -13.69 -15.84
N ARG A 292 -1.82 -13.61 -16.76
CA ARG A 292 -2.01 -14.61 -17.81
C ARG A 292 -2.26 -13.87 -19.12
N GLY A 293 -1.36 -14.06 -20.10
CA GLY A 293 -1.46 -13.39 -21.40
C GLY A 293 -1.52 -11.85 -21.26
N ARG A 294 -2.64 -11.26 -21.68
CA ARG A 294 -2.92 -9.81 -21.63
C ARG A 294 -3.71 -9.39 -20.39
N VAL A 295 -3.99 -10.31 -19.48
CA VAL A 295 -4.76 -10.08 -18.26
C VAL A 295 -3.83 -10.06 -17.06
N PHE A 296 -3.94 -9.01 -16.24
CA PHE A 296 -3.14 -8.77 -15.04
C PHE A 296 -4.02 -8.69 -13.80
N LEU A 297 -3.44 -8.96 -12.65
CA LEU A 297 -4.07 -8.82 -11.33
C LEU A 297 -3.25 -7.86 -10.48
N ALA A 298 -3.92 -7.02 -9.69
CA ALA A 298 -3.29 -6.10 -8.75
C ALA A 298 -4.13 -5.94 -7.47
N GLY A 299 -3.47 -5.65 -6.34
CA GLY A 299 -4.11 -5.51 -5.05
C GLY A 299 -4.79 -6.79 -4.57
N ASP A 300 -5.96 -6.67 -3.92
CA ASP A 300 -6.64 -7.81 -3.30
C ASP A 300 -7.08 -8.89 -4.32
N ALA A 301 -7.11 -8.59 -5.61
CA ALA A 301 -7.31 -9.59 -6.68
C ALA A 301 -6.11 -10.54 -6.80
N ALA A 302 -4.90 -10.04 -6.51
CA ALA A 302 -3.65 -10.80 -6.57
C ALA A 302 -3.19 -11.31 -5.19
N HIS A 303 -3.45 -10.56 -4.10
CA HIS A 303 -2.97 -10.92 -2.76
C HIS A 303 -3.88 -10.36 -1.67
N SER A 304 -4.16 -11.16 -0.66
CA SER A 304 -5.00 -10.77 0.48
C SER A 304 -4.25 -11.01 1.79
N HIS A 305 -4.21 -9.99 2.64
CA HIS A 305 -3.49 -10.05 3.91
C HIS A 305 -4.44 -9.88 5.10
N PRO A 306 -4.07 -10.40 6.28
CA PRO A 306 -4.64 -9.89 7.53
C PRO A 306 -4.39 -8.37 7.63
N PRO A 307 -5.27 -7.60 8.28
CA PRO A 307 -5.14 -6.14 8.35
C PRO A 307 -3.99 -5.67 9.25
N ASN A 308 -3.36 -6.62 9.93
CA ASN A 308 -2.26 -6.39 10.85
C ASN A 308 -1.07 -5.74 10.11
N GLY A 309 -0.61 -4.61 10.61
CA GLY A 309 0.44 -3.80 9.97
C GLY A 309 -0.03 -2.85 8.86
N GLY A 310 -1.28 -2.95 8.37
CA GLY A 310 -1.83 -2.04 7.36
C GLY A 310 -1.18 -2.17 5.98
N PHE A 311 -0.73 -3.37 5.60
CA PHE A 311 0.07 -3.56 4.38
C PHE A 311 -0.76 -3.67 3.10
N GLY A 312 -1.98 -4.27 3.13
CA GLY A 312 -2.73 -4.67 1.93
C GLY A 312 -2.84 -3.59 0.86
N MET A 313 -3.54 -2.50 1.15
CA MET A 313 -3.70 -1.39 0.20
C MET A 313 -2.35 -0.79 -0.22
N ASN A 314 -1.40 -0.68 0.72
CA ASN A 314 -0.08 -0.08 0.45
C ASN A 314 0.77 -0.97 -0.49
N THR A 315 0.65 -2.29 -0.38
CA THR A 315 1.26 -3.24 -1.32
C THR A 315 0.61 -3.13 -2.70
N GLY A 316 -0.74 -3.05 -2.75
CA GLY A 316 -1.46 -2.83 -4.01
C GLY A 316 -1.16 -1.48 -4.66
N ALA A 317 -0.89 -0.42 -3.89
CA ALA A 317 -0.44 0.85 -4.44
C ALA A 317 0.92 0.73 -5.16
N ALA A 318 1.82 -0.10 -4.63
CA ALA A 318 3.09 -0.40 -5.29
C ALA A 318 2.91 -1.27 -6.54
N ASP A 319 1.89 -2.17 -6.57
CA ASP A 319 1.51 -2.89 -7.78
C ASP A 319 1.07 -1.92 -8.88
N ALA A 320 0.19 -0.98 -8.53
CA ALA A 320 -0.30 0.03 -9.47
C ALA A 320 0.84 0.90 -10.02
N ALA A 321 1.79 1.30 -9.18
CA ALA A 321 2.96 2.08 -9.60
C ALA A 321 3.88 1.28 -10.52
N ASP A 322 4.15 0.01 -10.20
CA ASP A 322 5.01 -0.87 -10.99
C ASP A 322 4.38 -1.26 -12.33
N LEU A 323 3.14 -1.73 -12.32
CA LEU A 323 2.42 -2.13 -13.54
C LEU A 323 2.13 -0.93 -14.44
N GLY A 324 1.79 0.23 -13.86
CA GLY A 324 1.43 1.43 -14.60
C GLY A 324 2.52 1.93 -15.52
N TRP A 325 3.79 2.01 -15.06
CA TRP A 325 4.88 2.43 -15.94
C TRP A 325 5.24 1.37 -16.99
N LYS A 326 5.15 0.09 -16.65
CA LYS A 326 5.45 -1.02 -17.58
C LYS A 326 4.44 -1.09 -18.71
N LEU A 327 3.13 -0.99 -18.40
CA LEU A 327 2.09 -0.90 -19.43
C LEU A 327 2.28 0.34 -20.31
N ALA A 328 2.57 1.50 -19.70
CA ALA A 328 2.82 2.72 -20.46
C ALA A 328 4.03 2.58 -21.41
N ALA A 329 5.11 1.97 -20.94
CA ALA A 329 6.32 1.73 -21.73
C ALA A 329 6.04 0.89 -22.99
N VAL A 330 5.25 -0.17 -22.83
CA VAL A 330 4.88 -1.06 -23.93
C VAL A 330 3.91 -0.38 -24.88
N LEU A 331 2.88 0.30 -24.38
CA LEU A 331 1.89 0.99 -25.20
C LEU A 331 2.48 2.20 -25.95
N GLN A 332 3.47 2.87 -25.39
CA GLN A 332 4.22 3.94 -26.05
C GLN A 332 5.30 3.41 -27.02
N GLY A 333 5.53 2.09 -27.04
CA GLY A 333 6.40 1.43 -28.02
C GLY A 333 7.92 1.58 -27.79
N TRP A 334 8.34 2.01 -26.58
CA TRP A 334 9.76 2.05 -26.26
C TRP A 334 10.25 0.82 -25.49
N ALA A 335 9.34 -0.03 -25.03
CA ALA A 335 9.62 -1.34 -24.43
C ALA A 335 8.85 -2.46 -25.16
N PRO A 336 9.42 -3.66 -25.28
CA PRO A 336 8.69 -4.82 -25.82
C PRO A 336 7.70 -5.38 -24.77
N PRO A 337 6.69 -6.18 -25.19
CA PRO A 337 5.76 -6.83 -24.27
C PRO A 337 6.41 -7.71 -23.20
N ALA A 338 7.62 -8.23 -23.44
CA ALA A 338 8.40 -9.01 -22.47
C ALA A 338 8.77 -8.22 -21.20
N LEU A 339 8.77 -6.88 -21.24
CA LEU A 339 8.93 -6.07 -20.04
C LEU A 339 7.87 -6.43 -18.98
N LEU A 340 6.65 -6.74 -19.42
CA LEU A 340 5.52 -7.03 -18.54
C LEU A 340 5.69 -8.33 -17.73
N ASP A 341 6.57 -9.25 -18.15
CA ASP A 341 6.87 -10.48 -17.41
C ASP A 341 7.60 -10.16 -16.08
N SER A 342 8.33 -9.05 -16.04
CA SER A 342 8.99 -8.62 -14.80
C SER A 342 8.01 -8.19 -13.70
N TYR A 343 6.74 -7.90 -14.00
CA TYR A 343 5.75 -7.50 -13.00
C TYR A 343 5.53 -8.59 -11.95
N GLU A 344 5.20 -9.80 -12.37
CA GLU A 344 4.98 -10.94 -11.47
C GLU A 344 6.28 -11.31 -10.73
N ILE A 345 7.41 -11.39 -11.44
CA ILE A 345 8.71 -11.76 -10.87
C ILE A 345 9.11 -10.81 -9.74
N GLU A 346 8.83 -9.51 -9.88
CA GLU A 346 9.18 -8.49 -8.90
C GLU A 346 8.14 -8.36 -7.80
N ARG A 347 6.83 -8.37 -8.13
CA ARG A 347 5.78 -8.04 -7.18
C ARG A 347 5.34 -9.21 -6.30
N ARG A 348 5.21 -10.40 -6.86
CA ARG A 348 4.72 -11.58 -6.13
C ARG A 348 5.55 -11.90 -4.87
N PRO A 349 6.90 -11.91 -4.91
CA PRO A 349 7.71 -12.12 -3.71
C PRO A 349 7.54 -11.01 -2.66
N VAL A 350 7.42 -9.75 -3.08
CA VAL A 350 7.18 -8.61 -2.18
C VAL A 350 5.81 -8.72 -1.49
N CYS A 351 4.80 -9.17 -2.22
CA CYS A 351 3.47 -9.43 -1.66
C CYS A 351 3.51 -10.58 -0.66
N GLN A 352 4.24 -11.66 -0.94
CA GLN A 352 4.42 -12.77 0.00
C GLN A 352 5.10 -12.30 1.29
N ARG A 353 6.16 -11.49 1.18
CA ARG A 353 6.83 -10.89 2.34
C ARG A 353 5.88 -10.07 3.21
N ALA A 354 4.95 -9.33 2.59
CA ALA A 354 3.96 -8.54 3.31
C ALA A 354 2.91 -9.44 4.02
N ILE A 355 2.50 -10.54 3.37
CA ILE A 355 1.62 -11.56 3.97
C ILE A 355 2.29 -12.19 5.19
N ASP A 356 3.54 -12.62 5.07
CA ASP A 356 4.29 -13.27 6.14
C ASP A 356 4.45 -12.35 7.36
N GLU A 357 4.72 -11.06 7.12
CA GLU A 357 4.81 -10.08 8.21
C GLU A 357 3.45 -9.82 8.86
N ALA A 358 2.37 -9.72 8.07
CA ALA A 358 1.02 -9.55 8.61
C ALA A 358 0.61 -10.75 9.48
N MET A 359 1.01 -11.96 9.10
CA MET A 359 0.78 -13.18 9.88
C MET A 359 1.59 -13.19 11.17
N ARG A 360 2.87 -12.78 11.13
CA ARG A 360 3.70 -12.63 12.34
C ARG A 360 3.08 -11.63 13.33
N GLU A 361 2.59 -10.51 12.84
CA GLU A 361 1.90 -9.52 13.68
C GLU A 361 0.59 -10.03 14.25
N LEU A 362 -0.19 -10.77 13.47
CA LEU A 362 -1.41 -11.40 13.95
C LEU A 362 -1.10 -12.38 15.08
N SER A 363 -0.06 -13.20 14.95
CA SER A 363 0.33 -14.16 15.98
C SER A 363 0.77 -13.48 17.29
N ARG A 364 1.45 -12.34 17.21
CA ARG A 364 1.84 -11.55 18.39
C ARG A 364 0.66 -10.97 19.16
N LEU A 365 -0.43 -10.64 18.47
CA LEU A 365 -1.65 -10.13 19.11
C LEU A 365 -2.53 -11.23 19.68
N ARG A 366 -2.35 -12.48 19.25
CA ARG A 366 -3.06 -13.66 19.76
C ARG A 366 -2.35 -14.23 20.98
N ASP A 367 -2.16 -13.40 21.99
CA ASP A 367 -1.62 -13.87 23.27
C ASP A 367 -2.63 -14.80 23.96
N GLU A 368 -2.23 -16.05 24.17
CA GLU A 368 -3.05 -17.03 24.87
C GLU A 368 -3.02 -16.86 26.40
N VAL A 369 -2.22 -15.92 26.90
CA VAL A 369 -2.13 -15.67 28.33
C VAL A 369 -3.44 -15.07 28.84
N ARG A 370 -4.01 -15.71 29.85
CA ARG A 370 -5.20 -15.24 30.55
C ARG A 370 -4.83 -14.41 31.76
N TYR A 371 -5.63 -13.42 32.04
CA TYR A 371 -5.46 -12.47 33.13
C TYR A 371 -6.73 -12.40 33.97
N PRO A 372 -7.02 -13.41 34.82
CA PRO A 372 -8.33 -13.55 35.48
C PRO A 372 -8.74 -12.34 36.32
N ALA A 373 -7.78 -11.60 36.87
CA ALA A 373 -8.01 -10.46 37.74
C ALA A 373 -7.69 -9.09 37.10
N ILE A 374 -7.39 -9.03 35.80
CA ILE A 374 -6.84 -7.80 35.16
C ILE A 374 -7.77 -6.59 35.25
N ASP A 375 -9.07 -6.82 35.25
CA ASP A 375 -10.14 -5.81 35.34
C ASP A 375 -10.62 -5.56 36.77
N GLN A 376 -10.07 -6.29 37.76
CA GLN A 376 -10.46 -6.17 39.16
C GLN A 376 -9.58 -5.19 39.93
N PRO A 377 -10.12 -4.44 40.88
CA PRO A 377 -9.34 -3.62 41.79
C PRO A 377 -8.58 -4.51 42.80
N GLY A 378 -7.48 -3.97 43.35
CA GLY A 378 -6.72 -4.61 44.40
C GLY A 378 -5.43 -5.29 43.94
N ALA A 379 -4.70 -5.87 44.89
CA ALA A 379 -3.29 -6.28 44.69
C ALA A 379 -3.08 -7.35 43.61
N GLU A 380 -4.05 -8.21 43.36
CA GLU A 380 -3.97 -9.25 42.34
C GLU A 380 -4.11 -8.65 40.93
N GLY A 381 -5.13 -7.84 40.70
CA GLY A 381 -5.30 -7.13 39.43
C GLY A 381 -4.13 -6.18 39.13
N ASP A 382 -3.63 -5.48 40.15
CA ASP A 382 -2.46 -4.61 40.02
C ASP A 382 -1.19 -5.39 39.60
N ARG A 383 -1.02 -6.60 40.12
CA ARG A 383 0.09 -7.48 39.77
C ARG A 383 0.02 -7.93 38.31
N GLU A 384 -1.17 -8.35 37.84
CA GLU A 384 -1.37 -8.76 36.45
C GLU A 384 -1.18 -7.61 35.49
N ARG A 385 -1.74 -6.41 35.79
CA ARG A 385 -1.55 -5.21 34.96
C ARG A 385 -0.08 -4.79 34.85
N ARG A 386 0.66 -4.79 35.96
CA ARG A 386 2.11 -4.50 35.93
C ARG A 386 2.87 -5.52 35.11
N ALA A 387 2.65 -6.82 35.32
CA ALA A 387 3.34 -7.88 34.59
C ALA A 387 3.09 -7.79 33.07
N LEU A 388 1.81 -7.55 32.67
CA LEU A 388 1.50 -7.33 31.26
C LEU A 388 2.14 -6.06 30.72
N GLY A 389 2.08 -4.95 31.45
CA GLY A 389 2.68 -3.67 31.06
C GLY A 389 4.18 -3.78 30.83
N GLU A 390 4.92 -4.45 31.71
CA GLU A 390 6.36 -4.71 31.56
C GLU A 390 6.67 -5.58 30.33
N ARG A 391 5.88 -6.65 30.12
CA ARG A 391 6.02 -7.51 28.94
C ARG A 391 5.75 -6.75 27.64
N LEU A 392 4.71 -5.92 27.59
CA LEU A 392 4.41 -5.09 26.43
C LEU A 392 5.54 -4.11 26.15
N LYS A 393 6.06 -3.42 27.18
CA LYS A 393 7.20 -2.49 27.05
C LYS A 393 8.45 -3.19 26.52
N ALA A 394 8.75 -4.39 27.02
CA ALA A 394 9.88 -5.18 26.54
C ALA A 394 9.70 -5.64 25.08
N GLY A 395 8.49 -6.05 24.70
CA GLY A 395 8.17 -6.49 23.33
C GLY A 395 8.10 -5.35 22.30
N PHE A 396 7.75 -4.15 22.74
CA PHE A 396 7.62 -2.96 21.91
C PHE A 396 8.76 -1.95 22.10
N ALA A 397 9.90 -2.39 22.63
CA ALA A 397 11.05 -1.52 22.88
C ALA A 397 11.53 -0.83 21.60
N GLY A 398 11.19 0.45 21.49
CA GLY A 398 11.59 1.35 20.42
C GLY A 398 10.48 1.67 19.41
N SER A 399 10.55 2.89 18.87
CA SER A 399 9.64 3.42 17.84
C SER A 399 9.65 2.63 16.52
N ARG A 400 10.61 1.75 16.32
CA ARG A 400 10.78 0.92 15.11
C ARG A 400 9.55 0.08 14.77
N VAL A 401 8.86 -0.45 15.79
CA VAL A 401 7.68 -1.33 15.61
C VAL A 401 6.51 -0.61 14.92
N TRP A 402 6.39 0.68 15.10
CA TRP A 402 5.25 1.46 14.59
C TRP A 402 5.46 1.98 13.17
N TYR A 403 6.70 2.28 12.78
CA TYR A 403 7.00 2.86 11.47
C TYR A 403 7.26 1.84 10.38
N ARG A 404 7.81 0.66 10.72
CA ARG A 404 8.10 -0.44 9.80
C ARG A 404 8.73 0.00 8.48
N TRP A 405 9.76 0.84 8.60
CA TRP A 405 10.46 1.39 7.44
C TRP A 405 10.92 0.31 6.47
N GLY A 406 11.41 -0.84 6.99
CA GLY A 406 11.85 -1.95 6.17
C GLY A 406 10.74 -2.55 5.33
N MET A 407 9.50 -2.61 5.85
CA MET A 407 8.36 -3.10 5.05
C MET A 407 8.00 -2.15 3.92
N HIS A 408 8.00 -0.84 4.18
CA HIS A 408 7.57 0.15 3.20
C HIS A 408 8.64 0.54 2.20
N LEU A 409 9.92 0.61 2.62
CA LEU A 409 11.01 1.18 1.84
C LEU A 409 12.13 0.18 1.52
N GLY A 410 12.21 -0.94 2.27
CA GLY A 410 13.37 -1.84 2.28
C GLY A 410 13.24 -3.06 1.36
N TYR A 411 12.14 -3.26 0.65
CA TYR A 411 12.06 -4.38 -0.30
C TYR A 411 12.95 -4.12 -1.52
N ILE A 412 13.55 -5.18 -2.03
CA ILE A 412 14.48 -5.16 -3.15
C ILE A 412 13.99 -6.13 -4.21
N TYR A 413 13.99 -5.71 -5.47
CA TYR A 413 13.67 -6.57 -6.60
C TYR A 413 14.91 -7.38 -7.01
N ASP A 414 15.06 -8.56 -6.39
CA ASP A 414 16.12 -9.51 -6.66
C ASP A 414 15.62 -10.94 -6.40
N PRO A 415 15.56 -11.82 -7.43
CA PRO A 415 15.99 -11.51 -8.81
C PRO A 415 14.99 -10.67 -9.61
N SER A 416 15.49 -9.96 -10.63
CA SER A 416 14.68 -9.30 -11.65
C SER A 416 15.38 -9.35 -13.01
N PRO A 417 14.65 -9.66 -14.11
CA PRO A 417 15.23 -9.73 -15.45
C PRO A 417 15.68 -8.36 -16.00
N ILE A 418 15.12 -7.26 -15.48
CA ILE A 418 15.39 -5.90 -15.93
C ILE A 418 16.36 -5.13 -15.01
N ILE A 419 16.93 -5.79 -14.03
CA ILE A 419 17.92 -5.21 -13.12
C ILE A 419 19.29 -5.79 -13.45
N VAL A 420 20.29 -4.91 -13.47
CA VAL A 420 21.69 -5.26 -13.71
C VAL A 420 22.42 -5.27 -12.38
N SER A 421 22.69 -6.47 -11.86
CA SER A 421 23.41 -6.63 -10.59
C SER A 421 24.82 -6.06 -10.68
N ASP A 422 25.25 -5.40 -9.62
CA ASP A 422 26.62 -4.92 -9.44
C ASP A 422 27.50 -5.90 -8.63
N GLY A 423 26.97 -7.09 -8.33
CA GLY A 423 27.66 -8.12 -7.56
C GLY A 423 27.68 -7.90 -6.05
N THR A 424 27.09 -6.82 -5.55
CA THR A 424 26.99 -6.57 -4.11
C THR A 424 26.01 -7.53 -3.43
N THR A 425 26.31 -7.91 -2.19
CA THR A 425 25.46 -8.80 -1.38
C THR A 425 24.17 -8.09 -0.97
N LEU A 426 23.05 -8.84 -0.96
CA LEU A 426 21.80 -8.35 -0.40
C LEU A 426 21.96 -8.01 1.08
N PRO A 427 21.46 -6.85 1.53
CA PRO A 427 21.40 -6.56 2.96
C PRO A 427 20.45 -7.56 3.65
N PRO A 428 20.63 -7.78 4.97
CA PRO A 428 19.67 -8.56 5.74
C PRO A 428 18.26 -7.99 5.62
N ASP A 429 17.26 -8.88 5.51
CA ASP A 429 15.85 -8.46 5.47
C ASP A 429 15.39 -8.03 6.88
N ASP A 430 15.33 -6.72 7.09
CA ASP A 430 14.80 -6.11 8.32
C ASP A 430 13.43 -5.50 8.02
N THR A 431 12.36 -6.09 8.55
CA THR A 431 10.99 -5.59 8.36
C THR A 431 10.69 -4.31 9.15
N TYR A 432 11.48 -3.99 10.17
CA TYR A 432 11.32 -2.81 11.05
C TYR A 432 12.25 -1.66 10.67
N GLY A 433 13.55 -1.94 10.58
CA GLY A 433 14.56 -0.97 10.23
C GLY A 433 14.69 -0.79 8.72
N TYR A 434 15.33 0.31 8.32
CA TYR A 434 15.66 0.58 6.93
C TYR A 434 17.06 1.18 6.85
N ALA A 435 17.92 0.53 6.08
CA ALA A 435 19.22 1.05 5.68
C ALA A 435 19.14 1.50 4.22
N PRO A 436 19.22 2.81 3.92
CA PRO A 436 19.21 3.30 2.54
C PRO A 436 20.38 2.70 1.76
N THR A 437 20.11 2.26 0.54
CA THR A 437 21.14 1.75 -0.39
C THR A 437 20.74 2.04 -1.82
N ALA A 438 21.70 2.38 -2.65
CA ALA A 438 21.53 2.50 -4.11
C ALA A 438 21.94 1.22 -4.86
N ARG A 439 21.93 0.06 -4.18
CA ARG A 439 22.13 -1.23 -4.82
C ARG A 439 21.05 -1.43 -5.90
N PRO A 440 21.40 -1.98 -7.07
CA PRO A 440 20.41 -2.35 -8.08
C PRO A 440 19.30 -3.24 -7.51
N GLY A 441 18.06 -2.92 -7.83
CA GLY A 441 16.86 -3.54 -7.28
C GLY A 441 16.26 -2.80 -6.08
N ALA A 442 17.04 -2.02 -5.33
CA ALA A 442 16.56 -1.25 -4.20
C ALA A 442 15.83 0.04 -4.64
N ARG A 443 14.94 0.53 -3.76
CA ARG A 443 14.41 1.89 -3.89
C ARG A 443 15.55 2.89 -3.78
N ALA A 444 15.63 3.84 -4.71
CA ALA A 444 16.60 4.92 -4.69
C ALA A 444 16.53 5.69 -3.35
N PRO A 445 17.66 5.92 -2.66
CA PRO A 445 17.68 6.61 -1.38
C PRO A 445 17.13 8.03 -1.47
N HIS A 446 16.44 8.47 -0.40
CA HIS A 446 16.07 9.87 -0.24
C HIS A 446 17.30 10.70 0.16
N GLY A 447 17.44 11.86 -0.45
CA GLY A 447 18.38 12.90 -0.04
C GLY A 447 17.79 14.27 -0.39
N VAL A 448 18.13 15.28 0.40
CA VAL A 448 17.72 16.66 0.14
C VAL A 448 18.76 17.33 -0.73
N LEU A 449 18.32 17.91 -1.84
CA LEU A 449 19.13 18.67 -2.77
C LEU A 449 19.34 20.11 -2.26
N SER A 450 20.34 20.81 -2.78
CA SER A 450 20.67 22.19 -2.40
C SER A 450 19.52 23.19 -2.64
N ASP A 451 18.61 22.87 -3.55
CA ASP A 451 17.39 23.67 -3.80
C ASP A 451 16.21 23.31 -2.89
N GLY A 452 16.41 22.40 -1.92
CA GLY A 452 15.42 21.95 -0.96
C GLY A 452 14.48 20.83 -1.44
N ARG A 453 14.55 20.44 -2.72
CA ARG A 453 13.79 19.29 -3.25
C ARG A 453 14.35 17.97 -2.75
N SER A 454 13.50 16.95 -2.73
CA SER A 454 13.98 15.56 -2.61
C SER A 454 14.58 15.09 -3.95
N ILE A 455 15.66 14.31 -3.90
CA ILE A 455 16.16 13.62 -5.09
C ILE A 455 15.09 12.70 -5.71
N LEU A 456 14.11 12.23 -4.92
CA LEU A 456 12.98 11.44 -5.42
C LEU A 456 12.04 12.25 -6.32
N ASP A 457 12.04 13.58 -6.21
CA ASP A 457 11.23 14.46 -7.07
C ASP A 457 11.77 14.55 -8.51
N LEU A 458 13.00 14.06 -8.75
CA LEU A 458 13.58 13.94 -10.08
C LEU A 458 13.05 12.74 -10.87
N PHE A 459 12.46 11.75 -10.19
CA PHE A 459 11.98 10.52 -10.83
C PHE A 459 10.56 10.71 -11.37
N GLY A 460 10.36 10.27 -12.58
CA GLY A 460 9.15 10.62 -13.26
C GLY A 460 8.67 9.62 -14.32
N ARG A 461 8.34 10.15 -15.49
CA ARG A 461 7.71 9.40 -16.58
C ARG A 461 8.65 8.46 -17.32
N GLY A 462 9.95 8.72 -17.25
CA GLY A 462 11.01 7.95 -17.90
C GLY A 462 12.08 7.50 -16.90
N PHE A 463 13.13 6.93 -17.42
CA PHE A 463 14.36 6.67 -16.67
C PHE A 463 15.08 7.95 -16.34
N VAL A 464 15.86 7.95 -15.26
CA VAL A 464 16.74 9.05 -14.86
C VAL A 464 18.14 8.51 -14.64
N LEU A 465 19.12 9.08 -15.33
CA LEU A 465 20.54 8.85 -15.08
C LEU A 465 21.04 9.96 -14.14
N LEU A 466 21.33 9.58 -12.90
CA LEU A 466 21.99 10.47 -11.94
C LEU A 466 23.49 10.46 -12.19
N ARG A 467 24.10 11.64 -12.33
CA ARG A 467 25.55 11.81 -12.47
C ARG A 467 26.08 12.61 -11.27
N PHE A 468 26.83 11.95 -10.41
CA PHE A 468 27.43 12.54 -9.22
C PHE A 468 28.84 13.08 -9.44
N ASP A 469 29.55 12.62 -10.48
CA ASP A 469 30.84 13.18 -10.92
C ASP A 469 30.73 13.63 -12.38
N ARG A 470 30.75 14.94 -12.59
CA ARG A 470 30.66 15.57 -13.93
C ARG A 470 31.75 15.13 -14.91
N ARG A 471 32.88 14.61 -14.42
CA ARG A 471 33.96 14.09 -15.27
C ARG A 471 33.63 12.72 -15.89
N THR A 472 32.64 12.01 -15.34
CA THR A 472 32.24 10.72 -15.84
C THR A 472 31.44 10.88 -17.13
N ALA A 473 31.90 10.28 -18.23
CA ALA A 473 31.23 10.33 -19.52
C ALA A 473 29.89 9.60 -19.51
N VAL A 474 28.86 10.18 -20.14
CA VAL A 474 27.48 9.64 -20.20
C VAL A 474 26.93 9.60 -21.63
N ASP A 475 27.63 10.17 -22.61
CA ASP A 475 27.14 10.39 -23.98
C ASP A 475 26.71 9.08 -24.67
N GLU A 476 27.45 7.99 -24.44
CA GLU A 476 27.15 6.68 -25.00
C GLU A 476 25.85 6.08 -24.41
N ILE A 477 25.60 6.25 -23.10
CA ILE A 477 24.36 5.81 -22.48
C ILE A 477 23.17 6.61 -23.04
N LEU A 478 23.34 7.95 -23.15
CA LEU A 478 22.31 8.82 -23.72
C LEU A 478 22.05 8.52 -25.19
N ALA A 479 23.08 8.21 -25.96
CA ALA A 479 22.96 7.80 -27.35
C ALA A 479 22.23 6.46 -27.50
N ALA A 480 22.56 5.49 -26.65
CA ALA A 480 21.87 4.18 -26.58
C ALA A 480 20.37 4.32 -26.25
N ALA A 481 20.04 5.15 -25.28
CA ALA A 481 18.63 5.43 -24.93
C ALA A 481 17.87 6.07 -26.09
N ARG A 482 18.47 7.07 -26.77
CA ARG A 482 17.90 7.69 -27.98
C ARG A 482 17.69 6.67 -29.10
N ALA A 483 18.68 5.81 -29.35
CA ALA A 483 18.60 4.77 -30.40
C ALA A 483 17.44 3.80 -30.14
N ARG A 484 17.09 3.55 -28.89
CA ARG A 484 15.96 2.69 -28.45
C ARG A 484 14.67 3.47 -28.17
N ARG A 485 14.66 4.78 -28.35
CA ARG A 485 13.54 5.67 -28.02
C ARG A 485 13.10 5.58 -26.55
N VAL A 486 14.02 5.18 -25.66
CA VAL A 486 13.75 5.13 -24.22
C VAL A 486 13.81 6.53 -23.63
N PRO A 487 12.76 7.01 -22.96
CA PRO A 487 12.80 8.29 -22.26
C PRO A 487 13.83 8.24 -21.13
N LEU A 488 14.93 8.98 -21.27
CA LEU A 488 16.02 9.06 -20.30
C LEU A 488 16.40 10.52 -20.07
N ALA A 489 16.21 10.99 -18.83
CA ALA A 489 16.72 12.28 -18.37
C ALA A 489 18.11 12.11 -17.74
N LEU A 490 18.98 13.10 -17.93
CA LEU A 490 20.25 13.22 -17.21
C LEU A 490 20.09 14.27 -16.12
N GLU A 491 20.39 13.90 -14.88
CA GLU A 491 20.38 14.79 -13.72
C GLU A 491 21.77 14.85 -13.09
N GLU A 492 22.33 16.06 -13.01
CA GLU A 492 23.64 16.31 -12.41
C GLU A 492 23.50 16.66 -10.94
N ILE A 493 23.99 15.81 -10.05
CA ILE A 493 23.87 15.99 -8.61
C ILE A 493 25.24 16.40 -8.05
N GLY A 494 25.33 17.68 -7.68
CA GLY A 494 26.54 18.23 -7.06
C GLY A 494 26.56 18.13 -5.53
N ASP A 495 25.48 17.67 -4.93
CA ASP A 495 25.27 17.63 -3.48
C ASP A 495 26.03 16.45 -2.86
N PRO A 496 26.95 16.69 -1.90
CA PRO A 496 27.79 15.63 -1.35
C PRO A 496 27.01 14.63 -0.48
N ALA A 497 25.96 15.04 0.20
CA ALA A 497 25.17 14.16 1.05
C ALA A 497 24.39 13.11 0.24
N PRO A 498 23.61 13.47 -0.80
CA PRO A 498 23.07 12.50 -1.73
C PRO A 498 24.14 11.64 -2.41
N ALA A 499 25.25 12.21 -2.87
CA ALA A 499 26.33 11.45 -3.50
C ALA A 499 26.88 10.33 -2.62
N ALA A 500 27.04 10.58 -1.32
CA ALA A 500 27.48 9.57 -0.36
C ALA A 500 26.48 8.41 -0.19
N LEU A 501 25.17 8.67 -0.33
CA LEU A 501 24.12 7.64 -0.22
C LEU A 501 24.07 6.72 -1.46
N TYR A 502 24.46 7.24 -2.62
CA TYR A 502 24.38 6.50 -3.88
C TYR A 502 25.65 5.72 -4.22
N GLU A 503 26.77 6.04 -3.59
CA GLU A 503 28.04 5.28 -3.59
C GLU A 503 28.63 5.00 -5.00
N ALA A 504 28.14 5.63 -6.03
CA ALA A 504 28.59 5.45 -7.40
C ALA A 504 28.49 6.75 -8.20
N PRO A 505 29.45 7.04 -9.11
CA PRO A 505 29.41 8.21 -9.99
C PRO A 505 28.20 8.26 -10.92
N LEU A 506 27.68 7.12 -11.36
CA LEU A 506 26.53 6.99 -12.24
C LEU A 506 25.51 6.01 -11.63
N VAL A 507 24.24 6.40 -11.60
CA VAL A 507 23.14 5.56 -11.15
C VAL A 507 21.93 5.73 -12.07
N LEU A 508 21.44 4.63 -12.63
CA LEU A 508 20.25 4.61 -13.47
C LEU A 508 19.03 4.20 -12.64
N VAL A 509 18.03 5.07 -12.60
CA VAL A 509 16.79 4.88 -11.83
C VAL A 509 15.62 4.74 -12.80
N ARG A 510 14.75 3.75 -12.57
CA ARG A 510 13.56 3.48 -13.37
C ARG A 510 12.36 4.34 -12.92
N PRO A 511 11.27 4.40 -13.72
CA PRO A 511 10.17 5.35 -13.50
C PRO A 511 9.46 5.23 -12.14
N ASP A 512 9.46 4.08 -11.50
CA ASP A 512 8.88 3.86 -10.16
C ASP A 512 9.83 4.18 -9.00
N GLY A 513 11.07 4.63 -9.33
CA GLY A 513 12.05 5.04 -8.33
C GLY A 513 12.94 3.92 -7.79
N HIS A 514 13.07 2.78 -8.49
CA HIS A 514 14.05 1.74 -8.15
C HIS A 514 15.31 1.88 -9.00
N VAL A 515 16.46 1.62 -8.38
CA VAL A 515 17.75 1.58 -9.08
C VAL A 515 17.81 0.34 -9.95
N VAL A 516 18.14 0.49 -11.24
CA VAL A 516 18.29 -0.66 -12.15
C VAL A 516 19.74 -0.99 -12.48
N TRP A 517 20.63 0.00 -12.33
CA TRP A 517 22.05 -0.13 -12.56
C TRP A 517 22.81 1.00 -11.87
N ARG A 518 24.06 0.73 -11.49
CA ARG A 518 25.03 1.75 -11.07
C ARG A 518 26.44 1.36 -11.50
N GLY A 519 27.32 2.35 -11.68
CA GLY A 519 28.69 2.10 -12.11
C GLY A 519 29.62 3.29 -11.91
N ALA A 520 30.93 3.00 -11.87
CA ALA A 520 31.97 4.04 -11.82
C ALA A 520 32.14 4.76 -13.17
N THR A 521 31.86 4.06 -14.27
CA THR A 521 31.95 4.55 -15.66
C THR A 521 30.76 4.00 -16.45
N ALA A 522 30.54 4.48 -17.66
CA ALA A 522 29.59 3.85 -18.59
C ALA A 522 29.96 2.36 -18.79
N PRO A 523 28.94 1.47 -18.96
CA PRO A 523 29.21 0.06 -19.23
C PRO A 523 29.88 -0.11 -20.59
N ALA A 524 30.58 -1.22 -20.79
CA ALA A 524 31.24 -1.54 -22.06
C ALA A 524 30.26 -1.64 -23.24
N ASP A 525 29.00 -2.04 -22.98
CA ASP A 525 27.93 -2.05 -23.97
C ASP A 525 26.71 -1.29 -23.44
N PRO A 526 26.61 0.03 -23.68
CA PRO A 526 25.47 0.84 -23.27
C PRO A 526 24.14 0.42 -23.94
N LEU A 527 24.18 -0.14 -25.16
CA LEU A 527 22.98 -0.64 -25.84
C LEU A 527 22.43 -1.86 -25.13
N ALA A 528 23.26 -2.80 -24.71
CA ALA A 528 22.87 -3.98 -23.95
C ALA A 528 22.28 -3.57 -22.57
N LEU A 529 22.86 -2.55 -21.90
CA LEU A 529 22.27 -1.99 -20.68
C LEU A 529 20.85 -1.51 -20.93
N ILE A 530 20.66 -0.63 -21.92
CA ILE A 530 19.33 -0.05 -22.24
C ILE A 530 18.36 -1.16 -22.69
N ASP A 531 18.79 -2.11 -23.51
CA ASP A 531 17.96 -3.24 -23.93
C ASP A 531 17.53 -4.09 -22.73
N ARG A 532 18.41 -4.36 -21.78
CA ARG A 532 18.05 -5.10 -20.57
C ARG A 532 17.02 -4.36 -19.70
N VAL A 533 17.26 -3.09 -19.36
CA VAL A 533 16.40 -2.35 -18.44
C VAL A 533 15.01 -2.02 -19.01
N ARG A 534 14.86 -2.02 -20.35
CA ARG A 534 13.56 -1.90 -21.04
C ARG A 534 12.90 -3.26 -21.32
N GLY A 535 13.47 -4.38 -20.86
CA GLY A 535 12.93 -5.73 -21.04
C GLY A 535 13.17 -6.35 -22.42
N ALA A 536 14.12 -5.85 -23.22
CA ALA A 536 14.48 -6.41 -24.52
C ALA A 536 15.75 -7.27 -24.48
N GLY A 537 16.43 -7.35 -23.33
CA GLY A 537 17.51 -8.32 -23.11
C GLY A 537 16.88 -9.71 -23.00
N GLY A 538 17.26 -10.63 -23.91
CA GLY A 538 16.78 -12.01 -23.83
C GLY A 538 17.06 -12.59 -22.44
N THR A 539 16.15 -13.42 -21.94
CA THR A 539 16.39 -14.24 -20.74
C THR A 539 17.71 -14.96 -20.91
N ALA A 540 18.73 -14.58 -20.12
CA ALA A 540 19.85 -15.49 -19.92
C ALA A 540 19.26 -16.77 -19.32
N ALA A 541 19.32 -17.85 -20.10
CA ALA A 541 18.86 -19.18 -19.73
C ALA A 541 19.53 -19.68 -18.45
#